data_e9510b7cd3bc68fa40afefd8ec8a7e32
#
_entry.id   e9510b7cd3bc68fa40afefd8ec8a7e32
#
_cell.length_a   1.000
_cell.length_b   1.000
_cell.length_c   1.000
_cell.angle_alpha   90.00
_cell.angle_beta   90.00
_cell.angle_gamma   90.00
#
_symmetry.space_group_name_H-M   'P 1'
#
loop_
_entity.id
_entity.type
_entity.pdbx_description
1 polymer ?
#
loop_
_entity_poly.entity_id
_entity_poly.type
_entity_poly.pdbx_seq_one_letter_code
_entity_poly.pdbx_strand_id
1 'polypeptide(L)'
;MSSHLIIVDKSSSFKFDRTDLEVLTTKDYIARPELVRTRNPKIVNLSRAYSYLGAGYYCSLLAEARSHKVIPSVKTILDLSRKSIYRYALAELEELLKRRLHKMAQPPEASFTLYSFFGSADDRRFQDLTRRTFDLFRCPMLKIQIRLKDDWHIHSLQPLALDDLRDGQEEHFRAALDAYTKSSWREPTEKPAPRYTMAILHNPKEALPPS
;
A
#
# COMPACT_ATOMS: atom_id res chain seq x y z
N MET A 1 -22.27 -7.92 -6.51
CA MET A 1 -21.19 -8.10 -5.52
C MET A 1 -19.91 -7.49 -6.10
N SER A 2 -19.19 -6.70 -5.32
CA SER A 2 -17.93 -6.09 -5.78
C SER A 2 -16.83 -7.14 -5.71
N SER A 3 -16.41 -7.65 -6.87
CA SER A 3 -15.38 -8.68 -6.95
C SER A 3 -13.99 -8.04 -6.82
N HIS A 4 -13.12 -8.67 -6.03
CA HIS A 4 -11.73 -8.29 -5.93
C HIS A 4 -10.90 -9.12 -6.91
N LEU A 5 -9.96 -8.45 -7.56
CA LEU A 5 -8.93 -9.06 -8.41
C LEU A 5 -7.58 -8.92 -7.72
N ILE A 6 -6.92 -10.04 -7.52
CA ILE A 6 -5.59 -10.10 -6.92
C ILE A 6 -4.56 -10.20 -8.04
N ILE A 7 -3.55 -9.32 -8.01
CA ILE A 7 -2.43 -9.39 -8.96
C ILE A 7 -1.18 -9.84 -8.22
N VAL A 8 -0.50 -10.84 -8.76
CA VAL A 8 0.72 -11.43 -8.22
C VAL A 8 1.78 -11.59 -9.30
N ASP A 9 3.04 -11.70 -8.93
CA ASP A 9 4.11 -11.92 -9.93
C ASP A 9 4.03 -13.32 -10.56
N LYS A 10 3.75 -14.32 -9.72
CA LYS A 10 3.60 -15.72 -10.13
C LYS A 10 2.38 -16.32 -9.46
N SER A 11 1.61 -17.12 -10.19
CA SER A 11 0.44 -17.80 -9.61
C SER A 11 0.81 -18.69 -8.41
N SER A 12 2.00 -19.27 -8.41
CA SER A 12 2.52 -20.10 -7.32
C SER A 12 2.83 -19.31 -6.03
N SER A 13 2.97 -17.99 -6.10
CA SER A 13 3.18 -17.15 -4.90
C SER A 13 1.89 -16.96 -4.11
N PHE A 14 0.72 -17.13 -4.73
CA PHE A 14 -0.57 -17.04 -4.07
C PHE A 14 -1.09 -18.44 -3.69
N LYS A 15 -0.63 -18.93 -2.53
CA LYS A 15 -0.91 -20.28 -2.04
C LYS A 15 -2.24 -20.39 -1.24
N PHE A 16 -3.09 -19.39 -1.34
CA PHE A 16 -4.33 -19.34 -0.57
C PHE A 16 -5.47 -19.96 -1.37
N ASP A 17 -6.16 -20.94 -0.79
CA ASP A 17 -7.35 -21.53 -1.39
C ASP A 17 -8.54 -20.55 -1.26
N ARG A 18 -8.70 -19.70 -2.27
CA ARG A 18 -9.70 -18.63 -2.35
C ARG A 18 -10.36 -18.63 -3.71
N THR A 19 -11.32 -19.53 -3.91
CA THR A 19 -12.08 -19.68 -5.16
C THR A 19 -13.01 -18.48 -5.45
N ASP A 20 -13.29 -17.66 -4.45
CA ASP A 20 -14.08 -16.43 -4.54
C ASP A 20 -13.30 -15.20 -5.04
N LEU A 21 -11.97 -15.31 -5.16
CA LEU A 21 -11.10 -14.27 -5.66
C LEU A 21 -10.59 -14.62 -7.06
N GLU A 22 -10.64 -13.65 -7.96
CA GLU A 22 -9.96 -13.73 -9.24
C GLU A 22 -8.48 -13.41 -9.03
N VAL A 23 -7.57 -14.28 -9.52
CA VAL A 23 -6.13 -14.08 -9.38
C VAL A 23 -5.50 -14.08 -10.77
N LEU A 24 -4.75 -13.02 -11.09
CA LEU A 24 -3.99 -12.90 -12.34
C LEU A 24 -2.53 -12.62 -12.05
N THR A 25 -1.67 -13.06 -12.97
CA THR A 25 -0.29 -12.64 -12.91
C THR A 25 -0.12 -11.22 -13.41
N THR A 26 0.93 -10.52 -12.94
CA THR A 26 1.34 -9.21 -13.42
C THR A 26 1.42 -9.17 -14.95
N LYS A 27 2.03 -10.21 -15.55
CA LYS A 27 2.17 -10.34 -17.00
C LYS A 27 0.81 -10.43 -17.71
N ASP A 28 -0.08 -11.26 -17.19
CA ASP A 28 -1.39 -11.45 -17.81
C ASP A 28 -2.25 -10.19 -17.68
N TYR A 29 -2.25 -9.54 -16.51
CA TYR A 29 -2.99 -8.31 -16.33
C TYR A 29 -2.54 -7.19 -17.27
N ILE A 30 -1.23 -7.07 -17.51
CA ILE A 30 -0.68 -6.05 -18.43
C ILE A 30 -1.00 -6.39 -19.89
N ALA A 31 -0.71 -7.62 -20.31
CA ALA A 31 -0.72 -8.02 -21.73
C ALA A 31 -2.09 -8.49 -22.23
N ARG A 32 -2.97 -8.93 -21.34
CA ARG A 32 -4.24 -9.61 -21.69
C ARG A 32 -5.42 -9.02 -20.92
N PRO A 33 -5.84 -7.79 -21.26
CA PRO A 33 -6.95 -7.12 -20.56
C PRO A 33 -8.28 -7.92 -20.63
N GLU A 34 -8.44 -8.78 -21.62
CA GLU A 34 -9.59 -9.65 -21.79
C GLU A 34 -9.71 -10.74 -20.70
N LEU A 35 -8.63 -11.04 -19.98
CA LEU A 35 -8.68 -11.98 -18.85
C LEU A 35 -9.36 -11.38 -17.61
N VAL A 36 -9.53 -10.08 -17.55
CA VAL A 36 -10.25 -9.42 -16.44
C VAL A 36 -11.74 -9.65 -16.62
N ARG A 37 -12.29 -10.63 -15.93
CA ARG A 37 -13.69 -11.05 -16.07
C ARG A 37 -14.69 -10.12 -15.38
N THR A 38 -14.22 -9.49 -14.32
CA THR A 38 -15.06 -8.63 -13.49
C THR A 38 -15.12 -7.21 -14.05
N ARG A 39 -16.34 -6.69 -14.22
CA ARG A 39 -16.52 -5.28 -14.56
C ARG A 39 -16.20 -4.39 -13.36
N ASN A 40 -15.31 -3.42 -13.56
CA ASN A 40 -14.83 -2.50 -12.51
C ASN A 40 -14.30 -3.22 -11.25
N PRO A 41 -13.31 -4.10 -11.39
CA PRO A 41 -12.77 -4.84 -10.26
C PRO A 41 -12.10 -3.90 -9.25
N LYS A 42 -12.10 -4.31 -7.99
CA LYS A 42 -11.23 -3.75 -6.97
C LYS A 42 -9.92 -4.53 -6.96
N ILE A 43 -8.85 -3.89 -7.39
CA ILE A 43 -7.57 -4.53 -7.59
C ILE A 43 -6.72 -4.43 -6.34
N VAL A 44 -6.24 -5.58 -5.88
CA VAL A 44 -5.19 -5.68 -4.86
C VAL A 44 -3.93 -6.13 -5.58
N ASN A 45 -3.02 -5.19 -5.79
CA ASN A 45 -1.74 -5.46 -6.43
C ASN A 45 -0.73 -5.92 -5.36
N LEU A 46 -0.34 -7.19 -5.41
CA LEU A 46 0.61 -7.83 -4.49
C LEU A 46 1.94 -8.17 -5.18
N SER A 47 2.21 -7.54 -6.33
CA SER A 47 3.48 -7.76 -7.03
C SER A 47 4.67 -7.18 -6.27
N ARG A 48 5.84 -7.81 -6.45
CA ARG A 48 7.09 -7.44 -5.77
C ARG A 48 7.66 -6.11 -6.25
N ALA A 49 7.54 -5.84 -7.54
CA ALA A 49 8.26 -4.75 -8.20
C ALA A 49 7.48 -3.45 -8.25
N TYR A 50 7.37 -2.77 -7.11
CA TYR A 50 6.78 -1.42 -7.04
C TYR A 50 7.77 -0.29 -7.40
N SER A 51 9.01 -0.60 -7.78
CA SER A 51 9.94 0.41 -8.26
C SER A 51 9.35 1.16 -9.46
N TYR A 52 9.71 2.42 -9.62
CA TYR A 52 9.33 3.22 -10.78
C TYR A 52 9.68 2.48 -12.08
N LEU A 53 8.74 2.39 -13.00
CA LEU A 53 8.80 1.59 -14.24
C LEU A 53 8.87 0.06 -14.03
N GLY A 54 8.73 -0.44 -12.82
CA GLY A 54 8.61 -1.87 -12.55
C GLY A 54 7.24 -2.43 -12.93
N ALA A 55 7.14 -3.75 -13.03
CA ALA A 55 5.89 -4.42 -13.44
C ALA A 55 4.72 -4.12 -12.49
N GLY A 56 4.96 -4.10 -11.17
CA GLY A 56 3.93 -3.72 -10.19
C GLY A 56 3.49 -2.26 -10.31
N TYR A 57 4.41 -1.35 -10.65
CA TYR A 57 4.07 0.04 -10.95
C TYR A 57 3.14 0.12 -12.16
N TYR A 58 3.48 -0.60 -13.26
CA TYR A 58 2.63 -0.62 -14.45
C TYR A 58 1.26 -1.26 -14.22
N CYS A 59 1.16 -2.26 -13.36
CA CYS A 59 -0.14 -2.81 -12.98
C CYS A 59 -1.04 -1.75 -12.35
N SER A 60 -0.54 -1.00 -11.39
CA SER A 60 -1.31 0.08 -10.76
C SER A 60 -1.63 1.21 -11.75
N LEU A 61 -0.67 1.59 -12.60
CA LEU A 61 -0.87 2.62 -13.62
C LEU A 61 -1.97 2.23 -14.62
N LEU A 62 -1.92 1.01 -15.14
CA LEU A 62 -2.93 0.51 -16.07
C LEU A 62 -4.30 0.33 -15.41
N ALA A 63 -4.33 -0.05 -14.13
CA ALA A 63 -5.57 -0.14 -13.38
C ALA A 63 -6.24 1.23 -13.28
N GLU A 64 -5.49 2.26 -12.91
CA GLU A 64 -6.01 3.65 -12.86
C GLU A 64 -6.45 4.13 -14.24
N ALA A 65 -5.65 3.88 -15.30
CA ALA A 65 -6.00 4.24 -16.67
C ALA A 65 -7.28 3.55 -17.18
N ARG A 66 -7.56 2.34 -16.68
CA ARG A 66 -8.80 1.58 -16.96
C ARG A 66 -9.95 1.95 -16.01
N SER A 67 -9.79 2.97 -15.17
CA SER A 67 -10.76 3.39 -14.15
C SER A 67 -11.09 2.29 -13.12
N HIS A 68 -10.20 1.35 -12.90
CA HIS A 68 -10.30 0.36 -11.84
C HIS A 68 -9.83 0.96 -10.51
N LYS A 69 -10.44 0.54 -9.40
CA LYS A 69 -9.94 0.89 -8.08
C LYS A 69 -8.77 -0.03 -7.73
N VAL A 70 -7.62 0.54 -7.40
CA VAL A 70 -6.40 -0.24 -7.12
C VAL A 70 -5.70 0.19 -5.84
N ILE A 71 -5.14 -0.77 -5.12
CA ILE A 71 -4.19 -0.57 -4.04
C ILE A 71 -2.95 -1.45 -4.25
N PRO A 72 -1.73 -0.87 -4.05
CA PRO A 72 -1.47 0.55 -3.89
C PRO A 72 -1.73 1.33 -5.19
N SER A 73 -2.11 2.59 -5.07
CA SER A 73 -2.21 3.51 -6.21
C SER A 73 -0.80 3.89 -6.71
N VAL A 74 -0.71 4.40 -7.94
CA VAL A 74 0.56 4.95 -8.46
C VAL A 74 1.10 6.03 -7.53
N LYS A 75 0.24 6.92 -7.04
CA LYS A 75 0.62 7.93 -6.06
C LYS A 75 1.24 7.30 -4.81
N THR A 76 0.61 6.29 -4.24
CA THR A 76 1.13 5.58 -3.05
C THR A 76 2.50 4.96 -3.30
N ILE A 77 2.68 4.33 -4.47
CA ILE A 77 3.97 3.73 -4.86
C ILE A 77 5.07 4.79 -4.91
N LEU A 78 4.80 5.92 -5.55
CA LEU A 78 5.75 7.03 -5.65
C LEU A 78 6.02 7.68 -4.29
N ASP A 79 4.98 7.90 -3.48
CA ASP A 79 5.12 8.46 -2.14
C ASP A 79 6.02 7.58 -1.27
N LEU A 80 5.81 6.25 -1.26
CA LEU A 80 6.61 5.31 -0.47
C LEU A 80 8.03 5.11 -1.01
N SER A 81 8.31 5.45 -2.27
CA SER A 81 9.64 5.28 -2.87
C SER A 81 10.70 6.22 -2.28
N ARG A 82 10.30 7.34 -1.71
CA ARG A 82 11.22 8.37 -1.18
C ARG A 82 10.76 8.90 0.17
N LYS A 83 11.56 8.68 1.20
CA LYS A 83 11.25 9.14 2.57
C LYS A 83 10.96 10.65 2.66
N SER A 84 11.61 11.47 1.84
CA SER A 84 11.38 12.91 1.79
C SER A 84 9.93 13.27 1.44
N ILE A 85 9.25 12.44 0.65
CA ILE A 85 7.87 12.68 0.21
C ILE A 85 6.90 12.40 1.35
N TYR A 86 7.04 11.26 2.04
CA TYR A 86 6.10 10.89 3.10
C TYR A 86 6.48 11.41 4.49
N ARG A 87 7.61 12.12 4.62
CA ARG A 87 8.08 12.64 5.91
C ARG A 87 7.04 13.46 6.67
N TYR A 88 6.23 14.23 5.98
CA TYR A 88 5.18 15.02 6.63
C TYR A 88 4.04 14.16 7.20
N ALA A 89 3.72 13.05 6.53
CA ALA A 89 2.75 12.10 7.05
C ALA A 89 3.27 11.33 8.27
N LEU A 90 4.61 11.21 8.42
CA LEU A 90 5.20 10.54 9.57
C LEU A 90 4.95 11.27 10.89
N ALA A 91 4.84 12.59 10.89
CA ALA A 91 4.67 13.36 12.13
C ALA A 91 3.46 12.87 12.93
N GLU A 92 2.31 12.68 12.27
CA GLU A 92 1.10 12.15 12.91
C GLU A 92 1.30 10.70 13.40
N LEU A 93 1.93 9.86 12.58
CA LEU A 93 2.19 8.46 12.93
C LEU A 93 3.18 8.34 14.09
N GLU A 94 4.19 9.19 14.14
CA GLU A 94 5.17 9.24 15.23
C GLU A 94 4.54 9.71 16.54
N GLU A 95 3.60 10.63 16.49
CA GLU A 95 2.82 11.02 17.67
C GLU A 95 1.97 9.86 18.21
N LEU A 96 1.35 9.07 17.33
CA LEU A 96 0.62 7.86 17.74
C LEU A 96 1.57 6.82 18.34
N LEU A 97 2.73 6.61 17.71
CA LEU A 97 3.77 5.70 18.17
C LEU A 97 4.24 6.07 19.57
N LYS A 98 4.66 7.33 19.78
CA LYS A 98 5.14 7.84 21.07
C LYS A 98 4.10 7.69 22.17
N ARG A 99 2.87 8.11 21.91
CA ARG A 99 1.77 7.95 22.86
C ARG A 99 1.52 6.49 23.26
N ARG A 100 1.71 5.58 22.31
CA ARG A 100 1.56 4.14 22.59
C ARG A 100 2.72 3.64 23.44
N LEU A 101 3.94 3.95 23.08
CA LEU A 101 5.14 3.49 23.76
C LEU A 101 5.24 4.03 25.21
N HIS A 102 4.87 5.29 25.45
CA HIS A 102 4.82 5.86 26.80
C HIS A 102 3.82 5.17 27.74
N LYS A 103 2.81 4.53 27.19
CA LYS A 103 1.79 3.77 27.98
C LYS A 103 2.21 2.33 28.24
N MET A 104 3.32 1.87 27.69
CA MET A 104 3.77 0.50 27.86
C MET A 104 4.62 0.36 29.12
N ALA A 105 4.29 -0.60 29.99
CA ALA A 105 5.12 -0.93 31.15
C ALA A 105 6.47 -1.52 30.72
N GLN A 106 6.52 -2.20 29.60
CA GLN A 106 7.73 -2.75 28.99
C GLN A 106 7.77 -2.32 27.51
N PRO A 107 8.48 -1.24 27.18
CA PRO A 107 8.69 -0.84 25.80
C PRO A 107 9.53 -1.89 25.05
N PRO A 108 9.39 -1.99 23.71
CA PRO A 108 10.25 -2.82 22.89
C PRO A 108 11.72 -2.41 22.98
N GLU A 109 12.58 -3.24 22.42
CA GLU A 109 13.99 -2.89 22.20
C GLU A 109 14.15 -1.59 21.40
N ALA A 110 15.32 -0.96 21.50
CA ALA A 110 15.63 0.31 20.83
C ALA A 110 15.44 0.30 19.29
N SER A 111 15.27 -0.87 18.70
CA SER A 111 14.93 -1.06 17.30
C SER A 111 14.02 -2.26 17.13
N PHE A 112 12.87 -2.07 16.49
CA PHE A 112 11.95 -3.16 16.19
C PHE A 112 11.22 -2.93 14.85
N THR A 113 10.63 -3.99 14.34
CA THR A 113 9.88 -3.97 13.07
C THR A 113 8.45 -4.40 13.34
N LEU A 114 7.51 -3.65 12.76
CA LEU A 114 6.10 -4.02 12.68
C LEU A 114 5.75 -4.41 11.25
N TYR A 115 4.87 -5.37 11.11
CA TYR A 115 4.28 -5.74 9.84
C TYR A 115 2.80 -5.38 9.84
N SER A 116 2.37 -4.74 8.76
CA SER A 116 0.99 -4.32 8.56
C SER A 116 0.42 -5.00 7.33
N PHE A 117 -0.68 -5.71 7.50
CA PHE A 117 -1.43 -6.38 6.44
C PHE A 117 -2.81 -5.73 6.34
N PHE A 118 -3.05 -4.91 5.31
CA PHE A 118 -4.29 -4.13 5.15
C PHE A 118 -4.65 -3.30 6.41
N GLY A 119 -3.65 -2.83 7.13
CA GLY A 119 -3.81 -2.10 8.38
C GLY A 119 -3.96 -2.98 9.62
N SER A 120 -3.96 -4.31 9.48
CA SER A 120 -3.88 -5.22 10.63
C SER A 120 -2.43 -5.38 11.07
N ALA A 121 -2.16 -5.17 12.36
CA ALA A 121 -0.83 -5.26 12.93
C ALA A 121 -0.48 -6.71 13.30
N ASP A 122 0.75 -7.14 13.06
CA ASP A 122 1.30 -8.38 13.61
C ASP A 122 1.41 -8.33 15.14
N ASP A 123 1.72 -7.16 15.67
CA ASP A 123 1.64 -6.86 17.10
C ASP A 123 0.42 -6.00 17.41
N ARG A 124 -0.60 -6.57 18.04
CA ARG A 124 -1.86 -5.89 18.38
C ARG A 124 -1.69 -4.63 19.22
N ARG A 125 -0.59 -4.49 19.93
CA ARG A 125 -0.27 -3.29 20.69
C ARG A 125 -0.18 -2.05 19.81
N PHE A 126 0.15 -2.21 18.52
CA PHE A 126 0.31 -1.14 17.55
C PHE A 126 -0.80 -1.09 16.48
N GLN A 127 -1.95 -1.71 16.76
CA GLN A 127 -3.06 -1.78 15.80
C GLN A 127 -3.53 -0.41 15.30
N ASP A 128 -3.59 0.59 16.17
CA ASP A 128 -4.01 1.95 15.78
C ASP A 128 -3.00 2.61 14.82
N LEU A 129 -1.70 2.37 15.07
CA LEU A 129 -0.62 2.86 14.22
C LEU A 129 -0.68 2.25 12.81
N THR A 130 -0.80 0.92 12.72
CA THR A 130 -0.85 0.24 11.41
C THR A 130 -2.12 0.58 10.64
N ARG A 131 -3.25 0.72 11.33
CA ARG A 131 -4.52 1.14 10.74
C ARG A 131 -4.39 2.54 10.15
N ARG A 132 -3.85 3.50 10.91
CA ARG A 132 -3.64 4.86 10.42
C ARG A 132 -2.63 4.91 9.29
N THR A 133 -1.58 4.10 9.35
CA THR A 133 -0.62 3.95 8.25
C THR A 133 -1.31 3.46 6.97
N PHE A 134 -2.19 2.47 7.08
CA PHE A 134 -2.95 1.98 5.94
C PHE A 134 -3.94 3.03 5.40
N ASP A 135 -4.57 3.80 6.26
CA ASP A 135 -5.48 4.88 5.84
C ASP A 135 -4.74 5.95 5.02
N LEU A 136 -3.50 6.25 5.37
CA LEU A 136 -2.67 7.23 4.67
C LEU A 136 -2.11 6.71 3.35
N PHE A 137 -1.62 5.46 3.33
CA PHE A 137 -0.86 4.94 2.19
C PHE A 137 -1.60 3.89 1.38
N ARG A 138 -2.65 3.26 1.91
CA ARG A 138 -3.40 2.20 1.21
C ARG A 138 -2.51 1.17 0.52
N CYS A 139 -1.43 0.77 1.17
CA CYS A 139 -0.55 -0.29 0.70
C CYS A 139 -0.91 -1.61 1.39
N PRO A 140 -1.16 -2.71 0.65
CA PRO A 140 -1.63 -3.98 1.19
C PRO A 140 -0.72 -4.56 2.28
N MET A 141 0.58 -4.50 2.05
CA MET A 141 1.57 -5.05 2.96
C MET A 141 2.70 -4.05 3.17
N LEU A 142 2.98 -3.72 4.42
CA LEU A 142 4.03 -2.78 4.81
C LEU A 142 4.90 -3.33 5.93
N LYS A 143 6.20 -3.13 5.78
CA LYS A 143 7.19 -3.27 6.83
C LYS A 143 7.50 -1.88 7.38
N ILE A 144 7.27 -1.68 8.68
CA ILE A 144 7.48 -0.43 9.40
C ILE A 144 8.67 -0.62 10.32
N GLN A 145 9.79 0.01 10.01
CA GLN A 145 10.96 -0.03 10.88
C GLN A 145 10.93 1.15 11.85
N ILE A 146 11.03 0.85 13.13
CA ILE A 146 10.99 1.82 14.23
C ILE A 146 12.33 1.78 14.96
N ARG A 147 12.83 2.95 15.31
CA ARG A 147 14.10 3.10 16.04
C ARG A 147 13.99 4.16 17.13
N LEU A 148 14.67 3.90 18.22
CA LEU A 148 14.98 4.88 19.26
C LEU A 148 16.35 5.50 18.97
N LYS A 149 16.40 6.82 18.90
CA LYS A 149 17.67 7.58 18.87
C LYS A 149 17.64 8.56 20.05
N ASP A 150 17.26 9.79 19.84
CA ASP A 150 16.95 10.75 20.90
C ASP A 150 15.49 10.60 21.35
N ASP A 151 14.65 10.12 20.43
CA ASP A 151 13.24 9.79 20.63
C ASP A 151 12.81 8.68 19.65
N TRP A 152 11.64 8.11 19.87
CA TRP A 152 11.07 7.11 18.98
C TRP A 152 10.63 7.71 17.64
N HIS A 153 11.12 7.13 16.55
CA HIS A 153 10.77 7.58 15.21
C HIS A 153 10.59 6.41 14.22
N ILE A 154 9.81 6.65 13.19
CA ILE A 154 9.66 5.71 12.08
C ILE A 154 10.85 5.88 11.14
N HIS A 155 11.74 4.88 11.15
CA HIS A 155 12.92 4.88 10.31
C HIS A 155 12.59 4.72 8.83
N SER A 156 11.72 3.77 8.50
CA SER A 156 11.26 3.53 7.12
C SER A 156 9.90 2.84 7.04
N LEU A 157 9.19 3.09 5.95
CA LEU A 157 8.02 2.37 5.47
C LEU A 157 8.39 1.69 4.16
N GLN A 158 8.28 0.37 4.09
CA GLN A 158 8.66 -0.40 2.91
C GLN A 158 7.52 -1.35 2.52
N PRO A 159 7.04 -1.31 1.26
CA PRO A 159 6.16 -2.35 0.77
C PRO A 159 6.82 -3.73 0.85
N LEU A 160 6.01 -4.74 1.15
CA LEU A 160 6.41 -6.14 1.17
C LEU A 160 5.84 -6.88 -0.02
N ALA A 161 6.55 -7.91 -0.48
CA ALA A 161 6.03 -8.89 -1.42
C ALA A 161 5.51 -10.13 -0.68
N LEU A 162 4.65 -10.91 -1.35
CA LEU A 162 4.15 -12.17 -0.78
C LEU A 162 5.27 -13.14 -0.42
N ASP A 163 6.31 -13.21 -1.26
CA ASP A 163 7.45 -14.11 -1.05
C ASP A 163 8.34 -13.67 0.14
N ASP A 164 8.15 -12.47 0.68
CA ASP A 164 8.91 -11.95 1.82
C ASP A 164 8.19 -12.24 3.16
N LEU A 165 7.02 -12.89 3.13
CA LEU A 165 6.30 -13.32 4.32
C LEU A 165 7.10 -14.40 5.06
N ARG A 166 7.17 -14.26 6.38
CA ARG A 166 7.82 -15.21 7.29
C ARG A 166 6.82 -16.22 7.83
N ASP A 167 7.35 -17.30 8.43
CA ASP A 167 6.52 -18.28 9.12
C ASP A 167 5.57 -17.61 10.13
N GLY A 168 4.30 -18.00 10.08
CA GLY A 168 3.23 -17.42 10.90
C GLY A 168 2.60 -16.13 10.36
N GLN A 169 3.26 -15.40 9.45
CA GLN A 169 2.69 -14.19 8.84
C GLN A 169 1.70 -14.50 7.73
N GLU A 170 1.81 -15.65 7.08
CA GLU A 170 0.89 -16.07 6.01
C GLU A 170 -0.55 -16.19 6.51
N GLU A 171 -0.75 -16.76 7.70
CA GLU A 171 -2.08 -16.88 8.28
C GLU A 171 -2.68 -15.52 8.65
N HIS A 172 -1.86 -14.64 9.24
CA HIS A 172 -2.28 -13.28 9.55
C HIS A 172 -2.62 -12.49 8.29
N PHE A 173 -1.78 -12.59 7.26
CA PHE A 173 -2.06 -11.96 5.96
C PHE A 173 -3.38 -12.48 5.37
N ARG A 174 -3.62 -13.79 5.40
CA ARG A 174 -4.86 -14.41 4.92
C ARG A 174 -6.08 -13.85 5.66
N ALA A 175 -6.03 -13.81 6.98
CA ALA A 175 -7.13 -13.26 7.78
C ALA A 175 -7.38 -11.77 7.48
N ALA A 176 -6.31 -10.99 7.30
CA ALA A 176 -6.41 -9.58 6.95
C ALA A 176 -6.96 -9.36 5.53
N LEU A 177 -6.54 -10.16 4.55
CA LEU A 177 -7.08 -10.16 3.19
C LEU A 177 -8.58 -10.51 3.19
N ASP A 178 -8.97 -11.51 3.96
CA ASP A 178 -10.38 -11.90 4.13
C ASP A 178 -11.22 -10.75 4.68
N ALA A 179 -10.77 -10.14 5.74
CA ALA A 179 -11.46 -9.00 6.35
C ALA A 179 -11.55 -7.83 5.38
N TYR A 180 -10.48 -7.55 4.63
CA TYR A 180 -10.43 -6.48 3.65
C TYR A 180 -11.39 -6.72 2.48
N THR A 181 -11.39 -7.92 1.90
CA THR A 181 -12.23 -8.25 0.74
C THR A 181 -13.72 -8.33 1.06
N LYS A 182 -14.06 -8.67 2.31
CA LYS A 182 -15.46 -8.66 2.80
C LYS A 182 -15.95 -7.27 3.18
N SER A 183 -15.03 -6.33 3.44
CA SER A 183 -15.40 -4.96 3.80
C SER A 183 -15.84 -4.16 2.56
N SER A 184 -16.71 -3.15 2.77
CA SER A 184 -16.98 -2.18 1.72
C SER A 184 -15.71 -1.36 1.44
N TRP A 185 -15.41 -1.13 0.15
CA TRP A 185 -14.33 -0.22 -0.23
C TRP A 185 -14.64 1.17 0.34
N ARG A 186 -13.83 1.64 1.28
CA ARG A 186 -13.90 3.01 1.78
C ARG A 186 -12.79 3.81 1.11
N GLU A 187 -13.16 4.84 0.40
CA GLU A 187 -12.20 5.85 -0.02
C GLU A 187 -11.74 6.62 1.22
N PRO A 188 -10.50 7.12 1.25
CA PRO A 188 -10.06 7.98 2.34
C PRO A 188 -11.05 9.14 2.48
N THR A 189 -11.59 9.32 3.67
CA THR A 189 -12.66 10.31 3.92
C THR A 189 -12.12 11.74 3.87
N GLU A 190 -10.83 11.91 4.01
CA GLU A 190 -10.16 13.21 3.94
C GLU A 190 -9.22 13.24 2.73
N LYS A 191 -9.63 13.96 1.69
CA LYS A 191 -8.64 14.51 0.76
C LYS A 191 -7.84 15.51 1.58
N PRO A 192 -6.52 15.35 1.76
CA PRO A 192 -5.73 16.35 2.46
C PRO A 192 -5.96 17.69 1.75
N ALA A 193 -6.27 18.72 2.52
CA ALA A 193 -6.43 20.07 1.98
C ALA A 193 -5.16 20.40 1.15
N PRO A 194 -5.30 20.93 -0.06
CA PRO A 194 -4.15 21.28 -0.87
C PRO A 194 -3.31 22.30 -0.11
N ARG A 195 -2.03 22.02 0.08
CA ARG A 195 -1.10 22.90 0.80
C ARG A 195 -0.74 24.15 0.00
N TYR A 196 -0.89 24.08 -1.31
CA TYR A 196 -0.67 25.18 -2.24
C TYR A 196 -1.46 24.91 -3.52
N THR A 197 -1.76 25.97 -4.24
CA THR A 197 -2.35 25.91 -5.58
C THR A 197 -1.27 26.36 -6.57
N MET A 198 -1.04 25.56 -7.60
CA MET A 198 -0.13 25.90 -8.69
C MET A 198 -0.96 26.31 -9.92
N ALA A 199 -0.70 27.48 -10.45
CA ALA A 199 -1.25 27.90 -11.75
C ALA A 199 -0.16 27.71 -12.82
N ILE A 200 -0.47 26.98 -13.88
CA ILE A 200 0.38 26.85 -15.06
C ILE A 200 -0.16 27.79 -16.12
N LEU A 201 0.60 28.84 -16.41
CA LEU A 201 0.29 29.76 -17.52
C LEU A 201 0.97 29.21 -18.77
N HIS A 202 0.19 28.99 -19.80
CA HIS A 202 0.74 28.63 -21.10
C HIS A 202 0.10 29.50 -22.18
N ASN A 203 0.85 29.79 -23.23
CA ASN A 203 0.33 30.44 -24.41
C ASN A 203 -0.14 29.36 -25.41
N PRO A 204 -1.45 29.22 -25.71
CA PRO A 204 -1.93 28.19 -26.63
C PRO A 204 -1.42 28.35 -28.07
N LYS A 205 -0.80 29.51 -28.39
CA LYS A 205 -0.19 29.80 -29.70
C LYS A 205 1.34 29.64 -29.69
N GLU A 206 1.93 29.20 -28.56
CA GLU A 206 3.36 28.98 -28.46
C GLU A 206 3.75 27.71 -29.23
N ALA A 207 4.80 27.82 -30.03
CA ALA A 207 5.33 26.67 -30.74
C ALA A 207 5.87 25.63 -29.73
N LEU A 208 5.61 24.35 -30.00
CA LEU A 208 6.18 23.27 -29.19
C LEU A 208 7.71 23.38 -29.21
N PRO A 209 8.40 23.14 -28.08
CA PRO A 209 9.85 23.12 -28.08
C PRO A 209 10.36 22.09 -29.10
N PRO A 210 11.45 22.37 -29.80
CA PRO A 210 12.05 21.42 -30.73
C PRO A 210 12.40 20.13 -30.00
N SER A 211 12.01 19.00 -30.60
CA SER A 211 12.28 17.65 -30.12
C SER A 211 13.76 17.30 -30.16
#